data_4e44347061540f34d135199d95144392
#
_entry.id   4e44347061540f34d135199d95144392
#
_cell.length_a   1.000
_cell.length_b   1.000
_cell.length_c   1.000
_cell.angle_alpha   90.00
_cell.angle_beta   90.00
_cell.angle_gamma   90.00
#
_symmetry.space_group_name_H-M   'P 1'
#
loop_
_entity.id
_entity.type
_entity.pdbx_description
1 polymer ?
#
loop_
_entity_poly.entity_id
_entity_poly.type
_entity_poly.pdbx_seq_one_letter_code
_entity_poly.pdbx_strand_id
1 'polypeptide(L)'
;MDNIGFSTFYIENVSKRQFSIEYNKRNRIVVESVVDAGKSYNFPNESLYQVSIDEQIDILDQLQAIDPKDLLLVCIEIFDWGDVQKSNILSAFNMYRSGELESFLRQAKKWFEDETSLSEPNFPVVWSSGWTKVYSFLCDSVTIYDSRVAAFLNKVLEEYWFTLDKNNQAKLKKLTSGLLSFGGNETSSGNYRLRVLDKTMVKNLGLYKQPNDKKKMLANKKASWFIRYLAESTFGESTQDNFRSVDKSAFMLGFDLKQW
;
A
#
# COMPACT_ATOMS: atom_id res chain seq x y z
N MET A 1 -16.03 -3.23 9.38
CA MET A 1 -15.08 -3.02 10.50
C MET A 1 -15.77 -2.46 11.73
N ASP A 2 -16.68 -1.50 11.59
CA ASP A 2 -17.38 -0.88 12.74
C ASP A 2 -18.14 -1.87 13.62
N ASN A 3 -18.76 -2.87 13.01
CA ASN A 3 -19.52 -3.92 13.74
C ASN A 3 -18.66 -4.79 14.71
N ILE A 4 -17.35 -4.61 14.70
CA ILE A 4 -16.43 -5.30 15.63
C ILE A 4 -15.58 -4.32 16.45
N GLY A 5 -15.80 -3.00 16.36
CA GLY A 5 -15.13 -1.98 17.18
C GLY A 5 -13.67 -1.68 16.77
N PHE A 6 -13.30 -1.92 15.52
CA PHE A 6 -11.91 -1.73 15.06
C PHE A 6 -11.47 -0.26 15.07
N SER A 7 -12.37 0.68 14.69
CA SER A 7 -12.06 2.11 14.71
C SER A 7 -11.71 2.59 16.12
N THR A 8 -12.52 2.22 17.12
CA THR A 8 -12.26 2.55 18.54
C THR A 8 -10.91 1.99 18.99
N PHE A 9 -10.64 0.70 18.72
CA PHE A 9 -9.35 0.10 19.03
C PHE A 9 -8.20 0.86 18.39
N TYR A 10 -8.29 1.17 17.09
CA TYR A 10 -7.23 1.86 16.36
C TYR A 10 -6.94 3.24 16.93
N ILE A 11 -7.99 4.04 17.20
CA ILE A 11 -7.84 5.39 17.77
C ILE A 11 -7.20 5.35 19.15
N GLU A 12 -7.64 4.43 20.02
CA GLU A 12 -7.19 4.38 21.40
C GLU A 12 -5.81 3.74 21.57
N ASN A 13 -5.44 2.77 20.73
CA ASN A 13 -4.26 1.94 20.96
C ASN A 13 -3.14 2.14 19.93
N VAL A 14 -3.43 2.68 18.75
CA VAL A 14 -2.46 2.79 17.65
C VAL A 14 -2.27 4.22 17.19
N SER A 15 -3.36 4.93 16.83
CA SER A 15 -3.29 6.23 16.16
C SER A 15 -2.49 7.29 16.93
N LYS A 16 -2.60 7.29 18.26
CA LYS A 16 -1.96 8.26 19.19
C LYS A 16 -0.75 7.69 19.91
N ARG A 17 -0.24 6.53 19.49
CA ARG A 17 0.93 5.89 20.09
C ARG A 17 2.20 6.60 19.62
N GLN A 18 3.13 6.79 20.55
CA GLN A 18 4.49 7.19 20.22
C GLN A 18 5.25 6.00 19.60
N PHE A 19 5.94 6.26 18.49
CA PHE A 19 6.76 5.27 17.82
C PHE A 19 8.21 5.76 17.72
N SER A 20 9.13 4.80 17.71
CA SER A 20 10.53 5.06 17.49
C SER A 20 10.96 4.39 16.19
N ILE A 21 11.15 5.18 15.15
CA ILE A 21 11.46 4.70 13.81
C ILE A 21 12.98 4.81 13.56
N GLU A 22 13.61 3.70 13.29
CA GLU A 22 15.00 3.65 12.84
C GLU A 22 15.04 3.72 11.31
N TYR A 23 15.30 4.90 10.77
CA TYR A 23 15.22 5.14 9.33
C TYR A 23 16.46 4.64 8.57
N ASN A 24 17.60 4.72 9.19
CA ASN A 24 18.85 4.10 8.77
C ASN A 24 19.73 3.86 10.01
N LYS A 25 20.87 3.17 9.85
CA LYS A 25 21.77 2.80 10.97
C LYS A 25 22.19 3.92 11.92
N ARG A 26 21.91 5.18 11.63
CA ARG A 26 22.39 6.36 12.39
C ARG A 26 21.30 7.30 12.87
N ASN A 27 20.10 7.22 12.29
CA ASN A 27 19.04 8.17 12.60
C ASN A 27 17.81 7.46 13.15
N ARG A 28 17.52 7.72 14.41
CA ARG A 28 16.29 7.32 15.08
C ARG A 28 15.38 8.54 15.17
N ILE A 29 14.16 8.41 14.63
CA ILE A 29 13.14 9.44 14.72
C ILE A 29 12.10 8.96 15.74
N VAL A 30 11.74 9.81 16.68
CA VAL A 30 10.60 9.60 17.57
C VAL A 30 9.44 10.41 17.01
N VAL A 31 8.30 9.76 16.82
CA VAL A 31 7.06 10.38 16.35
C VAL A 31 5.96 10.14 17.38
N GLU A 32 5.13 11.14 17.60
CA GLU A 32 4.14 11.13 18.68
C GLU A 32 2.82 10.44 18.28
N SER A 33 2.66 10.15 16.99
CA SER A 33 1.43 9.54 16.45
C SER A 33 1.67 8.90 15.09
N VAL A 34 0.67 8.15 14.61
CA VAL A 34 0.63 7.66 13.23
C VAL A 34 0.70 8.83 12.24
N VAL A 35 -0.03 9.92 12.48
CA VAL A 35 -0.02 11.10 11.60
C VAL A 35 1.35 11.74 11.52
N ASP A 36 2.07 11.85 12.65
CA ASP A 36 3.41 12.43 12.67
C ASP A 36 4.43 11.54 11.96
N ALA A 37 4.23 10.23 11.96
CA ALA A 37 5.03 9.33 11.13
C ALA A 37 4.87 9.66 9.63
N GLY A 38 3.65 9.94 9.17
CA GLY A 38 3.39 10.37 7.80
C GLY A 38 4.04 11.71 7.45
N LYS A 39 4.01 12.68 8.38
CA LYS A 39 4.69 13.98 8.20
C LYS A 39 6.22 13.84 8.14
N SER A 40 6.77 12.80 8.74
CA SER A 40 8.21 12.50 8.72
C SER A 40 8.63 11.75 7.46
N TYR A 41 7.71 11.46 6.56
CA TYR A 41 7.99 10.78 5.30
C TYR A 41 8.85 11.68 4.41
N ASN A 42 10.02 11.17 4.02
CA ASN A 42 10.96 11.84 3.12
C ASN A 42 11.62 10.79 2.22
N PHE A 43 10.91 10.32 1.21
CA PHE A 43 11.41 9.33 0.27
C PHE A 43 10.93 9.63 -1.15
N PRO A 44 11.81 9.45 -2.14
CA PRO A 44 13.23 9.73 -2.15
C PRO A 44 13.41 11.23 -2.28
N ASN A 45 14.00 12.02 -1.58
CA ASN A 45 14.24 13.47 -1.72
C ASN A 45 13.08 14.21 -2.43
N GLU A 46 11.94 14.39 -1.73
CA GLU A 46 10.68 14.90 -2.27
C GLU A 46 10.82 16.19 -3.11
N SER A 47 11.82 17.03 -2.82
CA SER A 47 11.97 18.32 -3.49
C SER A 47 12.30 18.25 -4.99
N LEU A 48 12.85 17.14 -5.49
CA LEU A 48 13.23 16.99 -6.91
C LEU A 48 12.16 16.27 -7.74
N TYR A 49 11.33 15.42 -7.08
CA TYR A 49 10.38 14.57 -7.77
C TYR A 49 8.91 14.97 -7.54
N GLN A 50 8.60 15.75 -6.50
CA GLN A 50 7.21 16.06 -6.18
C GLN A 50 6.51 16.87 -7.26
N VAL A 51 7.16 17.91 -7.80
CA VAL A 51 6.59 18.71 -8.89
C VAL A 51 6.40 17.86 -10.16
N SER A 52 7.41 17.06 -10.51
CA SER A 52 7.33 16.16 -11.67
C SER A 52 6.22 15.11 -11.52
N ILE A 53 5.98 14.62 -10.30
CA ILE A 53 4.95 13.60 -10.04
C ILE A 53 3.55 14.20 -10.04
N ASP A 54 3.37 15.38 -9.49
CA ASP A 54 2.07 16.07 -9.53
C ASP A 54 1.65 16.36 -10.98
N GLU A 55 2.59 16.78 -11.84
CA GLU A 55 2.36 16.93 -13.28
C GLU A 55 2.03 15.56 -13.94
N GLN A 56 2.65 14.48 -13.52
CA GLN A 56 2.40 13.12 -14.05
C GLN A 56 1.04 12.57 -13.60
N ILE A 57 0.55 12.93 -12.41
CA ILE A 57 -0.79 12.58 -11.95
C ILE A 57 -1.83 13.22 -12.88
N ASP A 58 -1.67 14.50 -13.20
CA ASP A 58 -2.56 15.22 -14.12
C ASP A 58 -2.58 14.55 -15.51
N ILE A 59 -1.43 14.08 -15.97
CA ILE A 59 -1.31 13.33 -17.22
C ILE A 59 -2.06 12.00 -17.14
N LEU A 60 -1.92 11.24 -16.08
CA LEU A 60 -2.64 9.98 -15.91
C LEU A 60 -4.16 10.17 -15.81
N ASP A 61 -4.63 11.25 -15.22
CA ASP A 61 -6.05 11.59 -15.18
C ASP A 61 -6.62 11.92 -16.57
N GLN A 62 -5.80 12.46 -17.46
CA GLN A 62 -6.15 12.81 -18.84
C GLN A 62 -5.96 11.65 -19.84
N LEU A 63 -6.02 10.40 -19.43
CA LEU A 63 -5.79 9.19 -20.26
C LEU A 63 -6.43 9.21 -21.67
N GLN A 64 -7.40 10.08 -21.91
CA GLN A 64 -8.10 10.19 -23.20
C GLN A 64 -7.36 11.01 -24.26
N ALA A 65 -6.37 11.81 -23.89
CA ALA A 65 -5.72 12.78 -24.75
C ALA A 65 -4.21 12.56 -24.93
N ILE A 66 -3.64 11.47 -24.38
CA ILE A 66 -2.20 11.29 -24.30
C ILE A 66 -1.69 10.38 -25.41
N ASP A 67 -0.57 10.78 -26.01
CA ASP A 67 0.22 9.89 -26.86
C ASP A 67 0.66 8.64 -26.04
N PRO A 68 0.46 7.42 -26.57
CA PRO A 68 0.90 6.20 -25.89
C PRO A 68 2.38 6.20 -25.45
N LYS A 69 3.22 6.97 -26.13
CA LYS A 69 4.63 7.16 -25.78
C LYS A 69 4.76 7.97 -24.48
N ASP A 70 3.97 9.03 -24.31
CA ASP A 70 4.02 9.86 -23.11
C ASP A 70 3.52 9.06 -21.90
N LEU A 71 2.51 8.21 -22.10
CA LEU A 71 2.04 7.28 -21.08
C LEU A 71 3.12 6.28 -20.62
N LEU A 72 3.94 5.78 -21.55
CA LEU A 72 5.10 4.95 -21.22
C LEU A 72 6.13 5.73 -20.40
N LEU A 73 6.44 6.99 -20.81
CA LEU A 73 7.40 7.84 -20.10
C LEU A 73 6.95 8.10 -18.66
N VAL A 74 5.67 8.41 -18.45
CA VAL A 74 5.08 8.56 -17.11
C VAL A 74 5.28 7.31 -16.25
N CYS A 75 5.00 6.13 -16.80
CA CYS A 75 5.25 4.87 -16.08
C CYS A 75 6.73 4.69 -15.70
N ILE A 76 7.66 5.04 -16.62
CA ILE A 76 9.09 4.95 -16.38
C ILE A 76 9.52 5.91 -15.27
N GLU A 77 9.05 7.15 -15.27
CA GLU A 77 9.36 8.15 -14.25
C GLU A 77 8.85 7.72 -12.86
N ILE A 78 7.63 7.17 -12.79
CA ILE A 78 7.09 6.60 -11.54
C ILE A 78 7.96 5.43 -11.05
N PHE A 79 8.44 4.59 -11.94
CA PHE A 79 9.32 3.48 -11.58
C PHE A 79 10.70 3.96 -11.12
N ASP A 80 11.25 4.98 -11.75
CA ASP A 80 12.53 5.59 -11.37
C ASP A 80 12.41 6.29 -10.00
N TRP A 81 11.39 7.12 -9.82
CA TRP A 81 11.05 7.71 -8.52
C TRP A 81 10.94 6.65 -7.42
N GLY A 82 10.29 5.54 -7.72
CA GLY A 82 10.06 4.47 -6.75
C GLY A 82 11.26 3.58 -6.47
N ASP A 83 12.40 3.78 -7.11
CA ASP A 83 13.61 2.92 -7.04
C ASP A 83 13.26 1.43 -7.18
N VAL A 84 12.47 1.11 -8.22
CA VAL A 84 11.97 -0.24 -8.42
C VAL A 84 12.79 -1.04 -9.44
N GLN A 85 12.59 -2.36 -9.45
CA GLN A 85 13.33 -3.26 -10.34
C GLN A 85 13.09 -2.92 -11.82
N LYS A 86 14.16 -2.99 -12.62
CA LYS A 86 14.14 -2.74 -14.07
C LYS A 86 13.14 -3.59 -14.85
N SER A 87 12.75 -4.75 -14.32
CA SER A 87 11.70 -5.60 -14.88
C SER A 87 10.34 -4.90 -15.02
N ASN A 88 10.06 -3.88 -14.18
CA ASN A 88 8.82 -3.09 -14.29
C ASN A 88 8.84 -2.22 -15.54
N ILE A 89 9.97 -1.58 -15.83
CA ILE A 89 10.16 -0.79 -17.05
C ILE A 89 10.00 -1.68 -18.29
N LEU A 90 10.62 -2.87 -18.28
CA LEU A 90 10.48 -3.82 -19.38
C LEU A 90 9.04 -4.27 -19.59
N SER A 91 8.30 -4.49 -18.51
CA SER A 91 6.89 -4.87 -18.55
C SER A 91 6.04 -3.77 -19.19
N ALA A 92 6.19 -2.50 -18.79
CA ALA A 92 5.49 -1.36 -19.40
C ALA A 92 5.87 -1.18 -20.88
N PHE A 93 7.16 -1.30 -21.21
CA PHE A 93 7.66 -1.21 -22.59
C PHE A 93 7.08 -2.31 -23.49
N ASN A 94 6.97 -3.54 -23.00
CA ASN A 94 6.34 -4.63 -23.76
C ASN A 94 4.86 -4.36 -24.03
N MET A 95 4.11 -3.88 -23.05
CA MET A 95 2.70 -3.48 -23.24
C MET A 95 2.57 -2.30 -24.21
N TYR A 96 3.48 -1.34 -24.15
CA TYR A 96 3.50 -0.24 -25.12
C TYR A 96 3.73 -0.75 -26.54
N ARG A 97 4.72 -1.65 -26.74
CA ARG A 97 5.00 -2.23 -28.06
C ARG A 97 3.86 -3.06 -28.62
N SER A 98 3.09 -3.73 -27.80
CA SER A 98 1.87 -4.47 -28.21
C SER A 98 0.66 -3.58 -28.39
N GLY A 99 0.73 -2.28 -28.06
CA GLY A 99 -0.41 -1.35 -28.09
C GLY A 99 -1.42 -1.57 -26.95
N GLU A 100 -1.03 -2.28 -25.90
CA GLU A 100 -1.93 -2.69 -24.80
C GLU A 100 -1.85 -1.78 -23.56
N LEU A 101 -0.81 -0.93 -23.43
CA LEU A 101 -0.54 -0.18 -22.21
C LEU A 101 -1.71 0.71 -21.76
N GLU A 102 -2.25 1.50 -22.70
CA GLU A 102 -3.38 2.39 -22.41
C GLU A 102 -4.63 1.61 -21.99
N SER A 103 -5.01 0.59 -22.77
CA SER A 103 -6.19 -0.21 -22.47
C SER A 103 -6.06 -0.95 -21.14
N PHE A 104 -4.86 -1.40 -20.80
CA PHE A 104 -4.55 -2.02 -19.51
C PHE A 104 -4.75 -1.03 -18.36
N LEU A 105 -4.18 0.17 -18.45
CA LEU A 105 -4.31 1.19 -17.40
C LEU A 105 -5.76 1.64 -17.23
N ARG A 106 -6.52 1.82 -18.32
CA ARG A 106 -7.96 2.12 -18.24
C ARG A 106 -8.77 1.02 -17.53
N GLN A 107 -8.47 -0.24 -17.83
CA GLN A 107 -9.13 -1.37 -17.16
C GLN A 107 -8.76 -1.43 -15.68
N ALA A 108 -7.48 -1.17 -15.34
CA ALA A 108 -7.02 -1.12 -13.97
C ALA A 108 -7.70 0.02 -13.20
N LYS A 109 -7.73 1.25 -13.76
CA LYS A 109 -8.43 2.40 -13.16
C LYS A 109 -9.89 2.07 -12.87
N LYS A 110 -10.63 1.67 -13.87
CA LYS A 110 -12.05 1.30 -13.73
C LYS A 110 -12.28 0.23 -12.67
N TRP A 111 -11.40 -0.76 -12.58
CA TRP A 111 -11.54 -1.84 -11.61
C TRP A 111 -11.22 -1.40 -10.18
N PHE A 112 -10.21 -0.54 -9.96
CA PHE A 112 -9.91 0.01 -8.64
C PHE A 112 -11.01 0.96 -8.14
N GLU A 113 -11.59 1.77 -9.02
CA GLU A 113 -12.65 2.74 -8.72
C GLU A 113 -14.03 2.08 -8.53
N ASP A 114 -14.23 0.84 -8.96
CA ASP A 114 -15.46 0.10 -8.68
C ASP A 114 -15.54 -0.31 -7.20
N GLU A 115 -16.21 0.49 -6.40
CA GLU A 115 -16.38 0.26 -4.97
C GLU A 115 -17.40 -0.86 -4.65
N THR A 116 -18.12 -1.35 -5.63
CA THR A 116 -19.21 -2.30 -5.44
C THR A 116 -18.75 -3.75 -5.34
N SER A 117 -17.55 -4.06 -5.82
CA SER A 117 -17.07 -5.43 -5.94
C SER A 117 -15.66 -5.65 -5.40
N LEU A 118 -15.51 -6.71 -4.61
CA LEU A 118 -14.24 -7.31 -4.18
C LEU A 118 -14.00 -8.65 -4.90
N SER A 119 -14.14 -8.67 -6.21
CA SER A 119 -13.82 -9.82 -7.05
C SER A 119 -12.46 -9.68 -7.72
N GLU A 120 -11.85 -10.81 -8.10
CA GLU A 120 -10.62 -10.78 -8.90
C GLU A 120 -10.87 -10.07 -10.24
N PRO A 121 -9.87 -9.33 -10.79
CA PRO A 121 -10.00 -8.69 -12.09
C PRO A 121 -10.20 -9.72 -13.20
N ASN A 122 -11.07 -9.41 -14.16
CA ASN A 122 -11.41 -10.27 -15.30
C ASN A 122 -10.54 -10.00 -16.54
N PHE A 123 -9.49 -9.21 -16.41
CA PHE A 123 -8.53 -8.86 -17.45
C PHE A 123 -7.11 -9.36 -17.09
N PRO A 124 -6.14 -9.38 -18.03
CA PRO A 124 -4.75 -9.66 -17.75
C PRO A 124 -4.17 -8.65 -16.75
N VAL A 125 -3.45 -9.12 -15.76
CA VAL A 125 -2.92 -8.31 -14.67
C VAL A 125 -1.41 -8.44 -14.61
N VAL A 126 -0.72 -7.33 -14.44
CA VAL A 126 0.66 -7.27 -13.98
C VAL A 126 0.67 -6.64 -12.60
N TRP A 127 1.28 -7.31 -11.63
CA TRP A 127 1.36 -6.80 -10.28
C TRP A 127 2.79 -6.98 -9.71
N SER A 128 3.31 -5.91 -9.17
CA SER A 128 4.55 -5.86 -8.39
C SER A 128 4.49 -4.64 -7.47
N SER A 129 5.41 -4.52 -6.52
CA SER A 129 5.54 -3.29 -5.71
C SER A 129 5.83 -2.04 -6.55
N GLY A 130 6.39 -2.19 -7.74
CA GLY A 130 6.55 -1.11 -8.72
C GLY A 130 5.21 -0.71 -9.34
N TRP A 131 4.46 -1.68 -9.84
CA TRP A 131 3.15 -1.42 -10.45
C TRP A 131 2.13 -0.85 -9.46
N THR A 132 2.22 -1.17 -8.16
CA THR A 132 1.33 -0.54 -7.17
C THR A 132 1.54 0.98 -7.08
N LYS A 133 2.73 1.49 -7.42
CA LYS A 133 2.98 2.93 -7.52
C LYS A 133 2.22 3.55 -8.69
N VAL A 134 2.28 2.92 -9.87
CA VAL A 134 1.49 3.37 -11.02
C VAL A 134 0.00 3.37 -10.69
N TYR A 135 -0.53 2.31 -10.08
CA TYR A 135 -1.94 2.27 -9.67
C TYR A 135 -2.31 3.35 -8.65
N SER A 136 -1.40 3.64 -7.72
CA SER A 136 -1.58 4.66 -6.71
C SER A 136 -1.62 6.08 -7.28
N PHE A 137 -0.89 6.36 -8.37
CA PHE A 137 -0.95 7.64 -9.08
C PHE A 137 -2.09 7.70 -10.10
N LEU A 138 -2.50 6.55 -10.62
CA LEU A 138 -3.60 6.44 -11.59
C LEU A 138 -4.99 6.63 -10.96
N CYS A 139 -5.14 6.28 -9.68
CA CYS A 139 -6.44 6.19 -9.00
C CYS A 139 -6.39 6.88 -7.65
N ASP A 140 -7.47 7.57 -7.29
CA ASP A 140 -7.66 8.09 -5.95
C ASP A 140 -7.79 6.96 -4.94
N SER A 141 -7.27 7.20 -3.74
CA SER A 141 -7.38 6.28 -2.60
C SER A 141 -6.91 4.84 -2.88
N VAL A 142 -5.90 4.67 -3.73
CA VAL A 142 -5.21 3.40 -3.95
C VAL A 142 -3.82 3.48 -3.31
N THR A 143 -3.54 2.56 -2.38
CA THR A 143 -2.28 2.51 -1.63
C THR A 143 -1.14 1.93 -2.47
N ILE A 144 0.08 2.41 -2.22
CA ILE A 144 1.32 1.75 -2.69
C ILE A 144 1.53 0.48 -1.85
N TYR A 145 0.87 -0.60 -2.23
CA TYR A 145 0.85 -1.83 -1.44
C TYR A 145 2.14 -2.64 -1.58
N ASP A 146 3.18 -2.17 -0.91
CA ASP A 146 4.47 -2.86 -0.79
C ASP A 146 4.61 -3.64 0.53
N SER A 147 5.80 -4.19 0.78
CA SER A 147 6.07 -4.95 2.00
C SER A 147 5.97 -4.15 3.29
N ARG A 148 6.17 -2.81 3.24
CA ARG A 148 6.09 -1.94 4.40
C ARG A 148 4.64 -1.64 4.75
N VAL A 149 3.83 -1.21 3.78
CA VAL A 149 2.40 -0.98 4.00
C VAL A 149 1.70 -2.25 4.46
N ALA A 150 2.04 -3.40 3.87
CA ALA A 150 1.51 -4.67 4.34
C ALA A 150 1.95 -5.01 5.78
N ALA A 151 3.22 -4.75 6.14
CA ALA A 151 3.71 -4.98 7.49
C ALA A 151 2.95 -4.15 8.52
N PHE A 152 2.76 -2.84 8.24
CA PHE A 152 1.97 -1.96 9.09
C PHE A 152 0.54 -2.49 9.29
N LEU A 153 -0.19 -2.71 8.20
CA LEU A 153 -1.56 -3.20 8.27
C LEU A 153 -1.67 -4.53 9.03
N ASN A 154 -0.80 -5.47 8.71
CA ASN A 154 -0.80 -6.78 9.35
C ASN A 154 -0.51 -6.68 10.85
N LYS A 155 0.38 -5.75 11.27
CA LYS A 155 0.70 -5.54 12.67
C LYS A 155 -0.45 -4.92 13.45
N VAL A 156 -1.12 -3.91 12.89
CA VAL A 156 -2.34 -3.33 13.49
C VAL A 156 -3.43 -4.39 13.65
N LEU A 157 -3.61 -5.25 12.64
CA LEU A 157 -4.60 -6.33 12.66
C LEU A 157 -4.23 -7.45 13.65
N GLU A 158 -2.93 -7.75 13.82
CA GLU A 158 -2.44 -8.67 14.84
C GLU A 158 -2.76 -8.17 16.24
N GLU A 159 -2.45 -6.91 16.55
CA GLU A 159 -2.73 -6.34 17.87
C GLU A 159 -4.24 -6.34 18.16
N TYR A 160 -5.04 -5.99 17.15
CA TYR A 160 -6.49 -6.06 17.28
C TYR A 160 -7.01 -7.48 17.49
N TRP A 161 -6.44 -8.48 16.80
CA TRP A 161 -6.82 -9.88 16.97
C TRP A 161 -6.76 -10.35 18.43
N PHE A 162 -5.75 -9.92 19.16
CA PHE A 162 -5.58 -10.31 20.56
C PHE A 162 -6.58 -9.68 21.54
N THR A 163 -7.29 -8.66 21.13
CA THR A 163 -8.36 -8.03 21.94
C THR A 163 -9.73 -8.70 21.75
N LEU A 164 -9.87 -9.56 20.74
CA LEU A 164 -11.14 -10.09 20.29
C LEU A 164 -11.44 -11.48 20.90
N ASP A 165 -12.74 -11.70 21.17
CA ASP A 165 -13.27 -13.04 21.39
C ASP A 165 -13.24 -13.90 20.08
N LYS A 166 -13.46 -15.23 20.22
CA LYS A 166 -13.40 -16.17 19.10
C LYS A 166 -14.37 -15.85 17.96
N ASN A 167 -15.57 -15.32 18.26
CA ASN A 167 -16.57 -15.00 17.25
C ASN A 167 -16.12 -13.78 16.41
N ASN A 168 -15.60 -12.76 17.08
CA ASN A 168 -15.09 -11.56 16.43
C ASN A 168 -13.76 -11.82 15.72
N GLN A 169 -12.91 -12.72 16.23
CA GLN A 169 -11.74 -13.22 15.50
C GLN A 169 -12.14 -13.89 14.18
N ALA A 170 -13.19 -14.69 14.14
CA ALA A 170 -13.68 -15.31 12.92
C ALA A 170 -14.21 -14.25 11.91
N LYS A 171 -14.88 -13.21 12.38
CA LYS A 171 -15.32 -12.08 11.53
C LYS A 171 -14.12 -11.31 10.99
N LEU A 172 -13.15 -10.98 11.84
CA LEU A 172 -11.92 -10.29 11.42
C LEU A 172 -11.19 -11.09 10.35
N LYS A 173 -10.99 -12.41 10.56
CA LYS A 173 -10.36 -13.29 9.58
C LYS A 173 -11.06 -13.24 8.22
N LYS A 174 -12.39 -13.20 8.17
CA LYS A 174 -13.14 -13.08 6.91
C LYS A 174 -12.83 -11.77 6.18
N LEU A 175 -12.67 -10.67 6.92
CA LEU A 175 -12.34 -9.34 6.36
C LEU A 175 -10.90 -9.27 5.86
N THR A 176 -9.95 -9.81 6.64
CA THR A 176 -8.50 -9.72 6.35
C THR A 176 -8.01 -10.79 5.36
N SER A 177 -8.78 -11.87 5.20
CA SER A 177 -8.41 -12.97 4.29
C SER A 177 -8.10 -12.46 2.90
N GLY A 178 -6.92 -12.83 2.41
CA GLY A 178 -6.41 -12.43 1.11
C GLY A 178 -5.52 -11.17 1.11
N LEU A 179 -5.34 -10.47 2.23
CA LEU A 179 -4.24 -9.52 2.36
C LEU A 179 -2.90 -10.24 2.25
N LEU A 180 -1.83 -9.49 1.90
CA LEU A 180 -0.53 -10.10 1.64
C LEU A 180 0.35 -10.12 2.89
N SER A 181 1.01 -11.26 3.12
CA SER A 181 2.18 -11.39 3.96
C SER A 181 3.39 -11.51 3.03
N PHE A 182 4.11 -10.42 2.81
CA PHE A 182 5.29 -10.44 1.96
C PHE A 182 6.43 -11.24 2.63
N GLY A 183 7.10 -12.09 1.85
CA GLY A 183 8.37 -12.68 2.25
C GLY A 183 9.53 -11.68 2.12
N GLY A 184 10.67 -12.00 2.72
CA GLY A 184 11.89 -11.22 2.57
C GLY A 184 12.15 -10.27 3.74
N ASN A 185 12.53 -10.86 4.85
CA ASN A 185 12.98 -10.13 6.04
C ASN A 185 14.49 -9.88 6.05
N GLU A 186 15.24 -10.46 5.11
CA GLU A 186 16.68 -10.36 5.06
C GLU A 186 17.15 -9.29 4.08
N THR A 187 18.08 -8.47 4.52
CA THR A 187 18.84 -7.61 3.62
C THR A 187 20.21 -8.25 3.37
N SER A 188 20.74 -8.09 2.18
CA SER A 188 22.07 -8.55 1.77
C SER A 188 23.22 -8.01 2.64
N SER A 189 22.95 -7.06 3.52
CA SER A 189 23.89 -6.43 4.46
C SER A 189 23.83 -6.97 5.88
N GLY A 190 23.10 -8.05 6.16
CA GLY A 190 22.94 -8.61 7.50
C GLY A 190 22.04 -7.79 8.44
N ASN A 191 21.44 -6.71 7.97
CA ASN A 191 20.45 -5.95 8.73
C ASN A 191 19.07 -6.57 8.54
N TYR A 192 18.73 -7.46 9.42
CA TYR A 192 17.43 -8.10 9.47
C TYR A 192 16.36 -7.10 9.90
N ARG A 193 15.38 -6.87 9.04
CA ARG A 193 14.16 -6.10 9.33
C ARG A 193 12.96 -7.02 9.38
N LEU A 194 12.20 -6.95 10.45
CA LEU A 194 10.99 -7.75 10.60
C LEU A 194 9.83 -7.06 9.89
N ARG A 195 9.25 -7.70 8.87
CA ARG A 195 8.07 -7.23 8.13
C ARG A 195 6.98 -8.29 8.00
N VAL A 196 7.19 -9.46 8.53
CA VAL A 196 6.27 -10.59 8.42
C VAL A 196 5.90 -11.04 9.81
N LEU A 197 4.62 -11.23 10.06
CA LEU A 197 4.10 -11.83 11.29
C LEU A 197 4.53 -13.30 11.40
N ASP A 198 4.44 -13.86 12.60
CA ASP A 198 4.67 -15.29 12.78
C ASP A 198 3.67 -16.14 11.97
N LYS A 199 4.02 -17.41 11.76
CA LYS A 199 3.23 -18.33 10.92
C LYS A 199 1.80 -18.54 11.43
N THR A 200 1.60 -18.47 12.74
CA THR A 200 0.30 -18.66 13.39
C THR A 200 -0.60 -17.47 13.06
N MET A 201 -0.09 -16.25 13.20
CA MET A 201 -0.84 -15.03 12.88
C MET A 201 -1.15 -14.89 11.40
N VAL A 202 -0.20 -15.23 10.51
CA VAL A 202 -0.45 -15.30 9.06
C VAL A 202 -1.64 -16.22 8.76
N LYS A 203 -1.73 -17.39 9.42
CA LYS A 203 -2.86 -18.33 9.27
C LYS A 203 -4.15 -17.79 9.90
N ASN A 204 -4.05 -17.19 11.08
CA ASN A 204 -5.20 -16.66 11.81
C ASN A 204 -5.88 -15.55 11.04
N LEU A 205 -5.12 -14.61 10.48
CA LEU A 205 -5.61 -13.52 9.66
C LEU A 205 -5.93 -13.93 8.21
N GLY A 206 -5.58 -15.14 7.79
CA GLY A 206 -5.83 -15.64 6.44
C GLY A 206 -5.01 -14.94 5.36
N LEU A 207 -3.78 -14.51 5.69
CA LEU A 207 -2.92 -13.77 4.78
C LEU A 207 -2.32 -14.67 3.69
N TYR A 208 -2.18 -14.14 2.47
CA TYR A 208 -1.52 -14.82 1.36
C TYR A 208 -0.01 -14.56 1.36
N LYS A 209 0.79 -15.60 1.09
CA LYS A 209 2.25 -15.48 0.98
C LYS A 209 2.71 -15.17 -0.45
N GLN A 210 2.26 -15.97 -1.41
CA GLN A 210 2.67 -15.87 -2.81
C GLN A 210 1.50 -16.23 -3.74
N PRO A 211 0.43 -15.42 -3.75
CA PRO A 211 -0.68 -15.65 -4.68
C PRO A 211 -0.31 -15.22 -6.10
N ASN A 212 -1.15 -15.56 -7.08
CA ASN A 212 -1.04 -15.03 -8.44
C ASN A 212 -1.34 -13.52 -8.50
N ASP A 213 -1.03 -12.87 -9.61
CA ASP A 213 -1.13 -11.42 -9.73
C ASP A 213 -2.56 -10.88 -9.60
N LYS A 214 -3.57 -11.62 -10.05
CA LYS A 214 -4.98 -11.22 -9.85
C LYS A 214 -5.35 -11.14 -8.36
N LYS A 215 -4.92 -12.13 -7.58
CA LYS A 215 -5.13 -12.13 -6.12
C LYS A 215 -4.32 -11.05 -5.42
N LYS A 216 -3.10 -10.76 -5.89
CA LYS A 216 -2.30 -9.64 -5.37
C LYS A 216 -2.97 -8.29 -5.66
N MET A 217 -3.52 -8.10 -6.85
CA MET A 217 -4.25 -6.88 -7.21
C MET A 217 -5.51 -6.72 -6.35
N LEU A 218 -6.27 -7.81 -6.12
CA LEU A 218 -7.40 -7.80 -5.19
C LEU A 218 -6.97 -7.48 -3.75
N ALA A 219 -5.83 -8.02 -3.30
CA ALA A 219 -5.26 -7.69 -2.00
C ALA A 219 -4.89 -6.20 -1.89
N ASN A 220 -4.36 -5.60 -2.96
CA ASN A 220 -4.08 -4.16 -3.04
C ASN A 220 -5.37 -3.33 -2.87
N LYS A 221 -6.44 -3.69 -3.56
CA LYS A 221 -7.75 -3.03 -3.41
C LYS A 221 -8.28 -3.13 -1.96
N LYS A 222 -8.19 -4.31 -1.35
CA LYS A 222 -8.54 -4.51 0.06
C LYS A 222 -7.69 -3.67 0.99
N ALA A 223 -6.37 -3.63 0.79
CA ALA A 223 -5.46 -2.81 1.57
C ALA A 223 -5.78 -1.32 1.44
N SER A 224 -6.12 -0.86 0.24
CA SER A 224 -6.57 0.52 -0.01
C SER A 224 -7.83 0.86 0.81
N TRP A 225 -8.80 -0.05 0.88
CA TRP A 225 -9.98 0.14 1.72
C TRP A 225 -9.66 0.18 3.22
N PHE A 226 -8.68 -0.61 3.68
CA PHE A 226 -8.20 -0.52 5.06
C PHE A 226 -7.53 0.82 5.34
N ILE A 227 -6.65 1.31 4.47
CA ILE A 227 -6.00 2.62 4.62
C ILE A 227 -7.05 3.74 4.63
N ARG A 228 -8.04 3.70 3.71
CA ARG A 228 -9.17 4.64 3.71
C ARG A 228 -9.92 4.63 5.04
N TYR A 229 -10.24 3.44 5.55
CA TYR A 229 -10.93 3.29 6.83
C TYR A 229 -10.10 3.84 8.01
N LEU A 230 -8.79 3.64 8.00
CA LEU A 230 -7.91 4.23 9.00
C LEU A 230 -7.85 5.77 8.89
N ALA A 231 -7.88 6.31 7.67
CA ALA A 231 -7.95 7.76 7.43
C ALA A 231 -9.27 8.35 7.96
N GLU A 232 -10.40 7.74 7.65
CA GLU A 232 -11.71 8.12 8.19
C GLU A 232 -11.72 8.06 9.72
N SER A 233 -11.15 7.01 10.31
CA SER A 233 -11.06 6.87 11.76
C SER A 233 -10.18 7.94 12.40
N THR A 234 -9.13 8.39 11.71
CA THR A 234 -8.15 9.37 12.21
C THR A 234 -8.65 10.81 12.10
N PHE A 235 -9.26 11.15 10.95
CA PHE A 235 -9.58 12.53 10.56
C PHE A 235 -11.08 12.83 10.54
N GLY A 236 -11.94 11.81 10.71
CA GLY A 236 -13.40 11.94 10.57
C GLY A 236 -13.89 11.84 9.12
N GLU A 237 -12.99 11.95 8.15
CA GLU A 237 -13.27 11.83 6.72
C GLU A 237 -12.06 11.26 5.97
N SER A 238 -12.28 10.68 4.81
CA SER A 238 -11.20 10.17 3.93
C SER A 238 -11.12 11.03 2.65
N THR A 239 -10.57 12.23 2.78
CA THR A 239 -10.11 12.98 1.63
C THR A 239 -8.85 12.32 1.04
N GLN A 240 -8.46 12.68 -0.19
CA GLN A 240 -7.23 12.17 -0.80
C GLN A 240 -5.99 12.52 0.04
N ASP A 241 -5.92 13.72 0.60
CA ASP A 241 -4.82 14.15 1.48
C ASP A 241 -4.75 13.33 2.77
N ASN A 242 -5.90 13.09 3.41
CA ASN A 242 -6.00 12.26 4.61
C ASN A 242 -5.60 10.81 4.32
N PHE A 243 -6.05 10.27 3.19
CA PHE A 243 -5.64 8.95 2.71
C PHE A 243 -4.12 8.88 2.52
N ARG A 244 -3.53 9.84 1.79
CA ARG A 244 -2.08 9.89 1.54
C ARG A 244 -1.27 10.06 2.82
N SER A 245 -1.79 10.84 3.79
CA SER A 245 -1.15 10.96 5.11
C SER A 245 -1.02 9.61 5.80
N VAL A 246 -2.09 8.80 5.82
CA VAL A 246 -2.06 7.46 6.45
C VAL A 246 -1.26 6.46 5.61
N ASP A 247 -1.29 6.54 4.28
CA ASP A 247 -0.48 5.70 3.40
C ASP A 247 1.03 5.92 3.62
N LYS A 248 1.46 7.19 3.71
CA LYS A 248 2.83 7.58 4.09
C LYS A 248 3.19 7.07 5.49
N SER A 249 2.27 7.18 6.46
CA SER A 249 2.46 6.65 7.80
C SER A 249 2.66 5.13 7.81
N ALA A 250 1.85 4.42 7.05
CA ALA A 250 1.95 2.96 6.92
C ALA A 250 3.30 2.53 6.34
N PHE A 251 3.80 3.27 5.35
CA PHE A 251 5.13 3.06 4.78
C PHE A 251 6.25 3.29 5.81
N MET A 252 6.16 4.34 6.62
CA MET A 252 7.15 4.66 7.65
C MET A 252 7.15 3.64 8.79
N LEU A 253 5.98 3.35 9.35
CA LEU A 253 5.82 2.46 10.50
C LEU A 253 6.00 0.97 10.16
N GLY A 254 5.75 0.58 8.94
CA GLY A 254 5.98 -0.79 8.46
C GLY A 254 7.44 -1.07 8.06
N PHE A 255 8.36 -0.14 8.30
CA PHE A 255 9.77 -0.31 7.95
C PHE A 255 10.44 -1.47 8.68
N ASP A 256 10.22 -1.56 10.00
CA ASP A 256 10.69 -2.67 10.85
C ASP A 256 9.76 -2.88 12.04
N LEU A 257 9.04 -3.99 12.10
CA LEU A 257 8.09 -4.31 13.17
C LEU A 257 8.73 -4.59 14.53
N LYS A 258 10.06 -4.65 14.64
CA LYS A 258 10.75 -4.72 15.93
C LYS A 258 10.64 -3.43 16.74
N GLN A 259 10.18 -2.37 16.10
CA GLN A 259 10.10 -1.01 16.66
C GLN A 259 8.68 -0.65 17.14
N TRP A 260 7.81 -1.64 17.13
CA TRP A 260 6.40 -1.52 17.58
C TRP A 260 6.24 -1.70 19.08
#